data_6d50aa09a1cb3081e3f401dced172195
#
_entry.id   6d50aa09a1cb3081e3f401dced172195
#
_cell.length_a   1.000
_cell.length_b   1.000
_cell.length_c   1.000
_cell.angle_alpha   90.00
_cell.angle_beta   90.00
_cell.angle_gamma   90.00
#
_symmetry.space_group_name_H-M   'P 1'
#
loop_
_entity.id
_entity.type
_entity.pdbx_description
1 polymer ?
#
loop_
_entity_poly.entity_id
_entity_poly.type
_entity_poly.pdbx_seq_one_letter_code
_entity_poly.pdbx_strand_id
1 'polypeptide(L)'
;MQVSPKSNGKIEPRFLLMYSALQFAPNDSVKPDGSLSLPYVGGALRDANFEVQILDASVGNDRDDLRDSFHSPQSLPNGLIRVGISKERIASEIANYDVIGVSSIFTTQTNMVLDLIRFIKEVDPNKLVISGGVNARYLAHRFFESGADIICLSEAEKTIVKIGNVLRSGSRDFSRISGIAFKNKEGQVIFNNSQDITIDLDQLPIPAWDLLPTNKYWDISRPHGGDFPPDMRIQYASLMTSRGCPFACSYCHISKEIEGSRAGAVGDLRLKSLDRVMAEIDILKGMGTEYVFLEDDSLLAKKQGAIEIFQALKGSGLRLIDVNGVNIVHLSKNVGGGKIVIDSELLEAMADSGFEKISLPFESGTQRIIDKYASRKWRIDKLDTVDLIHTMRDLGITALGNYTIGYPDETFDEMMETIMLAKRHVDEGLAAASFFVIVPFPGTTLYDLAISEGHLSADFNPDDMRWTKSIFKNTPVSADTLEHIRTMAWKLINQPQFVQSKETTGFASLTADSKA
;
A
#
# COMPACT_ATOMS: atom_id res chain seq x y z
N MET A 1 25.21 23.60 -22.25
CA MET A 1 24.24 23.54 -21.15
C MET A 1 24.12 24.95 -20.58
N GLN A 2 23.07 25.66 -20.94
CA GLN A 2 22.86 27.03 -20.48
C GLN A 2 22.12 26.96 -19.14
N VAL A 3 22.76 27.46 -18.10
CA VAL A 3 22.16 27.76 -16.82
C VAL A 3 21.21 28.93 -17.03
N SER A 4 19.88 28.72 -16.81
CA SER A 4 18.90 29.79 -16.87
C SER A 4 19.20 30.88 -15.86
N PRO A 5 19.02 32.18 -16.19
CA PRO A 5 19.39 33.26 -15.32
C PRO A 5 18.54 33.32 -14.06
N LYS A 6 19.21 33.42 -12.91
CA LYS A 6 18.58 33.66 -11.60
C LYS A 6 17.77 34.95 -11.64
N SER A 7 16.44 34.84 -11.57
CA SER A 7 15.56 35.97 -11.34
C SER A 7 15.44 36.27 -9.83
N ASN A 8 15.88 37.45 -9.43
CA ASN A 8 15.59 38.11 -8.14
C ASN A 8 15.86 37.33 -6.83
N GLY A 9 17.00 36.68 -6.66
CA GLY A 9 17.46 36.21 -5.35
C GLY A 9 16.60 35.14 -4.64
N LYS A 10 15.49 34.69 -5.24
CA LYS A 10 14.69 33.59 -4.72
C LYS A 10 15.28 32.26 -5.17
N ILE A 11 15.50 31.37 -4.21
CA ILE A 11 15.89 29.99 -4.46
C ILE A 11 14.60 29.22 -4.79
N GLU A 12 14.46 28.71 -6.03
CA GLU A 12 13.38 27.79 -6.37
C GLU A 12 13.87 26.35 -6.12
N PRO A 13 13.43 25.69 -5.03
CA PRO A 13 13.86 24.33 -4.72
C PRO A 13 13.28 23.35 -5.74
N ARG A 14 14.14 22.44 -6.24
CA ARG A 14 13.76 21.35 -7.13
C ARG A 14 13.59 20.06 -6.34
N PHE A 15 12.51 19.35 -6.57
CA PHE A 15 12.13 18.16 -5.82
C PHE A 15 12.32 16.89 -6.65
N LEU A 16 12.98 15.89 -6.07
CA LEU A 16 12.96 14.51 -6.54
C LEU A 16 12.19 13.66 -5.51
N LEU A 17 11.09 13.07 -5.93
CA LEU A 17 10.34 12.12 -5.12
C LEU A 17 10.77 10.70 -5.51
N MET A 18 11.01 9.82 -4.52
CA MET A 18 11.61 8.52 -4.80
C MET A 18 10.86 7.38 -4.10
N TYR A 19 10.65 6.30 -4.84
CA TYR A 19 10.55 4.96 -4.27
C TYR A 19 11.96 4.37 -4.22
N SER A 20 12.27 3.63 -3.14
CA SER A 20 13.55 2.93 -3.02
C SER A 20 13.63 1.76 -4.01
N ALA A 21 14.84 1.25 -4.24
CA ALA A 21 14.98 -0.11 -4.73
C ALA A 21 14.29 -1.07 -3.74
N LEU A 22 13.83 -2.23 -4.22
CA LEU A 22 13.03 -3.16 -3.44
C LEU A 22 13.86 -4.38 -3.02
N GLN A 23 13.45 -5.01 -1.92
CA GLN A 23 14.01 -6.30 -1.49
C GLN A 23 12.88 -7.31 -1.27
N PHE A 24 13.15 -8.57 -1.61
CA PHE A 24 12.21 -9.66 -1.53
C PHE A 24 12.88 -10.95 -1.03
N ALA A 25 12.10 -11.86 -0.45
CA ALA A 25 12.59 -13.22 -0.24
C ALA A 25 12.72 -13.95 -1.60
N PRO A 26 13.63 -14.95 -1.70
CA PRO A 26 13.85 -15.68 -2.97
C PRO A 26 12.59 -16.29 -3.61
N ASN A 27 11.55 -16.56 -2.81
CA ASN A 27 10.31 -17.17 -3.27
C ASN A 27 9.15 -16.17 -3.36
N ASP A 28 9.38 -14.88 -3.07
CA ASP A 28 8.34 -13.87 -3.17
C ASP A 28 8.10 -13.47 -4.63
N SER A 29 6.87 -13.09 -4.95
CA SER A 29 6.55 -12.46 -6.24
C SER A 29 7.04 -11.01 -6.21
N VAL A 30 7.95 -10.67 -7.11
CA VAL A 30 8.52 -9.32 -7.22
C VAL A 30 7.55 -8.44 -8.00
N LYS A 31 7.19 -7.29 -7.42
CA LYS A 31 6.30 -6.29 -8.02
C LYS A 31 6.92 -4.91 -7.83
N PRO A 32 6.85 -3.99 -8.82
CA PRO A 32 7.28 -2.61 -8.61
C PRO A 32 6.37 -1.93 -7.59
N ASP A 33 6.85 -0.86 -6.91
CA ASP A 33 6.05 -0.15 -5.90
C ASP A 33 4.86 0.53 -6.56
N GLY A 34 5.08 1.58 -7.34
CA GLY A 34 4.05 2.26 -8.12
C GLY A 34 2.87 2.82 -7.33
N SER A 35 2.98 2.94 -5.99
CA SER A 35 1.89 3.40 -5.12
C SER A 35 1.47 4.83 -5.42
N LEU A 36 0.22 5.20 -5.07
CA LEU A 36 -0.32 6.54 -5.31
C LEU A 36 0.29 7.66 -4.44
N SER A 37 1.09 7.33 -3.42
CA SER A 37 1.62 8.33 -2.49
C SER A 37 2.40 9.44 -3.18
N LEU A 38 3.36 9.10 -4.06
CA LEU A 38 4.18 10.10 -4.74
C LEU A 38 3.45 10.86 -5.86
N PRO A 39 2.56 10.25 -6.67
CA PRO A 39 1.70 11.00 -7.59
C PRO A 39 0.88 12.10 -6.91
N TYR A 40 0.28 11.87 -5.74
CA TYR A 40 -0.44 12.90 -5.00
C TYR A 40 0.47 14.02 -4.53
N VAL A 41 1.62 13.69 -3.94
CA VAL A 41 2.63 14.67 -3.49
C VAL A 41 3.20 15.45 -4.68
N GLY A 42 3.49 14.77 -5.78
CA GLY A 42 3.97 15.38 -7.03
C GLY A 42 2.94 16.33 -7.64
N GLY A 43 1.67 15.95 -7.65
CA GLY A 43 0.57 16.80 -8.09
C GLY A 43 0.46 18.09 -7.25
N ALA A 44 0.57 17.96 -5.92
CA ALA A 44 0.53 19.12 -5.03
C ALA A 44 1.72 20.08 -5.22
N LEU A 45 2.93 19.54 -5.42
CA LEU A 45 4.10 20.36 -5.71
C LEU A 45 3.97 21.08 -7.06
N ARG A 46 3.51 20.39 -8.09
CA ARG A 46 3.31 20.95 -9.44
C ARG A 46 2.24 22.05 -9.45
N ASP A 47 1.12 21.85 -8.76
CA ASP A 47 0.07 22.85 -8.60
C ASP A 47 0.58 24.13 -7.90
N ALA A 48 1.51 23.96 -6.93
CA ALA A 48 2.21 25.06 -6.26
C ALA A 48 3.40 25.65 -7.05
N ASN A 49 3.57 25.28 -8.32
CA ASN A 49 4.62 25.71 -9.23
C ASN A 49 6.04 25.39 -8.76
N PHE A 50 6.24 24.19 -8.18
CA PHE A 50 7.57 23.64 -7.94
C PHE A 50 7.97 22.68 -9.06
N GLU A 51 9.27 22.70 -9.42
CA GLU A 51 9.86 21.67 -10.27
C GLU A 51 9.92 20.35 -9.49
N VAL A 52 9.27 19.31 -10.02
CA VAL A 52 9.20 17.99 -9.37
C VAL A 52 9.32 16.87 -10.39
N GLN A 53 10.05 15.82 -10.02
CA GLN A 53 10.13 14.54 -10.73
C GLN A 53 9.90 13.38 -9.77
N ILE A 54 9.50 12.24 -10.32
CA ILE A 54 9.40 10.97 -9.58
C ILE A 54 10.42 10.00 -10.16
N LEU A 55 11.18 9.32 -9.29
CA LEU A 55 12.08 8.22 -9.64
C LEU A 55 11.66 6.99 -8.84
N ASP A 56 11.21 5.95 -9.53
CA ASP A 56 11.10 4.62 -8.94
C ASP A 56 12.43 3.89 -9.11
N ALA A 57 13.20 3.77 -8.04
CA ALA A 57 14.50 3.11 -8.10
C ALA A 57 14.41 1.59 -8.34
N SER A 58 13.23 0.98 -8.26
CA SER A 58 13.06 -0.44 -8.60
C SER A 58 13.09 -0.70 -10.10
N VAL A 59 12.65 0.26 -10.92
CA VAL A 59 12.55 0.13 -12.37
C VAL A 59 13.32 1.19 -13.15
N GLY A 60 13.69 2.31 -12.50
CA GLY A 60 14.28 3.48 -13.15
C GLY A 60 13.25 4.34 -13.90
N ASN A 61 13.74 5.30 -14.69
CA ASN A 61 12.94 6.14 -15.57
C ASN A 61 13.15 5.74 -17.05
N ASP A 62 12.66 6.53 -18.00
CA ASP A 62 12.73 6.23 -19.44
C ASP A 62 14.17 6.03 -19.99
N ARG A 63 15.19 6.48 -19.27
CA ARG A 63 16.61 6.33 -19.67
C ARG A 63 17.20 4.99 -19.22
N ASP A 64 16.52 4.28 -18.33
CA ASP A 64 17.01 3.06 -17.70
C ASP A 64 16.42 1.84 -18.43
N ASP A 65 17.18 0.77 -18.60
CA ASP A 65 16.70 -0.51 -19.13
C ASP A 65 16.20 -1.39 -17.97
N LEU A 66 15.08 -2.07 -18.16
CA LEU A 66 14.55 -3.03 -17.17
C LEU A 66 15.52 -4.22 -16.97
N ARG A 67 16.34 -4.56 -17.98
CA ARG A 67 17.39 -5.59 -17.86
C ARG A 67 18.51 -5.19 -16.89
N ASP A 68 18.77 -3.89 -16.71
CA ASP A 68 19.78 -3.36 -15.79
C ASP A 68 19.19 -2.92 -14.44
N SER A 69 17.88 -3.04 -14.27
CA SER A 69 17.14 -2.64 -13.07
C SER A 69 16.28 -3.78 -12.51
N PHE A 70 15.02 -3.88 -12.93
CA PHE A 70 14.04 -4.82 -12.40
C PHE A 70 14.40 -6.29 -12.68
N HIS A 71 14.97 -6.58 -13.84
CA HIS A 71 15.40 -7.91 -14.25
C HIS A 71 16.86 -8.25 -13.94
N SER A 72 17.55 -7.40 -13.14
CA SER A 72 18.93 -7.63 -12.68
C SER A 72 18.99 -7.77 -11.14
N PRO A 73 18.48 -8.88 -10.62
CA PRO A 73 18.40 -9.12 -9.18
C PRO A 73 19.78 -9.33 -8.55
N GLN A 74 19.98 -8.80 -7.34
CA GLN A 74 21.22 -8.89 -6.58
C GLN A 74 20.97 -9.55 -5.23
N SER A 75 21.75 -10.58 -4.88
CA SER A 75 21.69 -11.20 -3.56
C SER A 75 22.23 -10.25 -2.50
N LEU A 76 21.48 -10.11 -1.39
CA LEU A 76 21.89 -9.33 -0.23
C LEU A 76 22.48 -10.23 0.87
N PRO A 77 23.34 -9.68 1.76
CA PRO A 77 23.93 -10.47 2.87
C PRO A 77 22.90 -11.04 3.84
N ASN A 78 21.71 -10.45 3.95
CA ASN A 78 20.59 -10.91 4.79
C ASN A 78 19.79 -12.07 4.16
N GLY A 79 20.22 -12.60 3.00
CA GLY A 79 19.52 -13.65 2.27
C GLY A 79 18.33 -13.19 1.42
N LEU A 80 18.07 -11.88 1.38
CA LEU A 80 17.08 -11.28 0.50
C LEU A 80 17.70 -10.95 -0.86
N ILE A 81 16.86 -10.53 -1.76
CA ILE A 81 17.23 -10.18 -3.13
C ILE A 81 16.81 -8.74 -3.37
N ARG A 82 17.75 -7.91 -3.79
CA ARG A 82 17.53 -6.53 -4.20
C ARG A 82 17.19 -6.46 -5.69
N VAL A 83 16.21 -5.64 -6.03
CA VAL A 83 15.82 -5.29 -7.39
C VAL A 83 15.82 -3.78 -7.55
N GLY A 84 16.45 -3.29 -8.62
CA GLY A 84 16.46 -1.85 -8.92
C GLY A 84 17.79 -1.35 -9.52
N ILE A 85 17.77 -0.09 -9.96
CA ILE A 85 18.91 0.61 -10.55
C ILE A 85 20.11 0.68 -9.61
N SER A 86 21.30 0.93 -10.18
CA SER A 86 22.53 1.01 -9.40
C SER A 86 22.61 2.27 -8.51
N LYS A 87 23.47 2.25 -7.51
CA LYS A 87 23.73 3.41 -6.65
C LYS A 87 24.33 4.58 -7.44
N GLU A 88 25.20 4.31 -8.42
CA GLU A 88 25.80 5.32 -9.29
C GLU A 88 24.74 6.03 -10.12
N ARG A 89 23.74 5.26 -10.61
CA ARG A 89 22.62 5.83 -11.36
C ARG A 89 21.74 6.71 -10.45
N ILE A 90 21.46 6.28 -9.23
CA ILE A 90 20.74 7.07 -8.22
C ILE A 90 21.52 8.37 -7.92
N ALA A 91 22.83 8.30 -7.69
CA ALA A 91 23.66 9.47 -7.40
C ALA A 91 23.61 10.51 -8.53
N SER A 92 23.65 10.06 -9.78
CA SER A 92 23.59 10.95 -10.96
C SER A 92 22.25 11.71 -11.04
N GLU A 93 21.15 11.10 -10.59
CA GLU A 93 19.84 11.75 -10.57
C GLU A 93 19.72 12.75 -9.41
N ILE A 94 20.10 12.34 -8.20
CA ILE A 94 20.07 13.16 -6.98
C ILE A 94 20.82 14.48 -7.17
N ALA A 95 21.92 14.49 -7.93
CA ALA A 95 22.74 15.68 -8.15
C ALA A 95 21.94 16.87 -8.69
N ASN A 96 20.85 16.63 -9.41
CA ASN A 96 20.04 17.65 -10.08
C ASN A 96 18.99 18.32 -9.19
N TYR A 97 18.76 17.85 -7.96
CA TYR A 97 17.65 18.29 -7.11
C TYR A 97 18.16 18.78 -5.76
N ASP A 98 17.40 19.67 -5.12
CA ASP A 98 17.74 20.29 -3.83
C ASP A 98 17.07 19.54 -2.66
N VAL A 99 15.90 18.97 -2.91
CA VAL A 99 15.05 18.26 -1.92
C VAL A 99 14.77 16.86 -2.44
N ILE A 100 15.05 15.87 -1.61
CA ILE A 100 14.76 14.46 -1.93
C ILE A 100 13.67 13.95 -1.00
N GLY A 101 12.50 13.63 -1.55
CA GLY A 101 11.38 13.02 -0.83
C GLY A 101 11.40 11.50 -1.02
N VAL A 102 11.41 10.72 0.07
CA VAL A 102 11.46 9.26 0.01
C VAL A 102 10.21 8.67 0.65
N SER A 103 9.43 7.90 -0.11
CA SER A 103 8.25 7.19 0.39
C SER A 103 8.64 5.94 1.18
N SER A 104 7.93 5.68 2.29
CA SER A 104 8.09 4.47 3.11
C SER A 104 6.76 4.04 3.72
N ILE A 105 6.05 3.17 3.02
CA ILE A 105 4.75 2.62 3.45
C ILE A 105 4.85 1.15 3.87
N PHE A 106 5.75 0.36 3.26
CA PHE A 106 5.92 -1.06 3.55
C PHE A 106 7.02 -1.30 4.57
N THR A 107 6.69 -1.91 5.72
CA THR A 107 7.66 -2.17 6.79
C THR A 107 8.80 -3.08 6.35
N THR A 108 8.54 -4.07 5.49
CA THR A 108 9.57 -4.97 4.94
C THR A 108 10.59 -4.27 4.05
N GLN A 109 10.29 -3.07 3.56
CA GLN A 109 11.20 -2.25 2.77
C GLN A 109 11.96 -1.20 3.60
N THR A 110 11.76 -1.17 4.94
CA THR A 110 12.37 -0.15 5.80
C THR A 110 13.87 -0.05 5.60
N ASN A 111 14.59 -1.17 5.65
CA ASN A 111 16.05 -1.16 5.54
C ASN A 111 16.53 -0.65 4.19
N MET A 112 15.82 -0.93 3.09
CA MET A 112 16.10 -0.38 1.76
C MET A 112 15.94 1.15 1.73
N VAL A 113 14.89 1.67 2.39
CA VAL A 113 14.66 3.12 2.49
C VAL A 113 15.73 3.78 3.37
N LEU A 114 16.08 3.19 4.52
CA LEU A 114 17.13 3.72 5.40
C LEU A 114 18.50 3.73 4.71
N ASP A 115 18.82 2.70 3.93
CA ASP A 115 20.05 2.63 3.13
C ASP A 115 20.07 3.71 2.04
N LEU A 116 18.92 3.95 1.38
CA LEU A 116 18.80 5.03 0.41
C LEU A 116 19.03 6.40 1.06
N ILE A 117 18.44 6.66 2.23
CA ILE A 117 18.61 7.93 2.96
C ILE A 117 20.08 8.14 3.34
N ARG A 118 20.77 7.11 3.89
CA ARG A 118 22.21 7.18 4.18
C ARG A 118 23.02 7.48 2.93
N PHE A 119 22.72 6.77 1.85
CA PHE A 119 23.41 6.97 0.57
C PHE A 119 23.21 8.39 0.00
N ILE A 120 22.00 8.96 0.08
CA ILE A 120 21.77 10.36 -0.32
C ILE A 120 22.67 11.32 0.46
N LYS A 121 22.80 11.12 1.77
CA LYS A 121 23.66 11.96 2.63
C LYS A 121 25.16 11.73 2.40
N GLU A 122 25.56 10.54 1.98
CA GLU A 122 26.95 10.24 1.56
C GLU A 122 27.29 10.96 0.24
N VAL A 123 26.35 11.00 -0.72
CA VAL A 123 26.54 11.70 -2.01
C VAL A 123 26.59 13.21 -1.81
N ASP A 124 25.68 13.77 -1.05
CA ASP A 124 25.66 15.20 -0.71
C ASP A 124 24.95 15.44 0.63
N PRO A 125 25.69 15.75 1.71
CA PRO A 125 25.13 15.99 3.03
C PRO A 125 24.20 17.22 3.12
N ASN A 126 24.26 18.13 2.13
CA ASN A 126 23.43 19.35 2.11
C ASN A 126 22.05 19.14 1.52
N LYS A 127 21.79 18.01 0.83
CA LYS A 127 20.44 17.68 0.33
C LYS A 127 19.47 17.62 1.50
N LEU A 128 18.31 18.25 1.34
CA LEU A 128 17.22 18.11 2.32
C LEU A 128 16.50 16.79 2.04
N VAL A 129 16.53 15.88 3.00
CA VAL A 129 15.88 14.56 2.88
C VAL A 129 14.59 14.55 3.70
N ILE A 130 13.47 14.36 3.02
CA ILE A 130 12.14 14.26 3.60
C ILE A 130 11.66 12.82 3.43
N SER A 131 11.15 12.19 4.46
CA SER A 131 10.48 10.89 4.31
C SER A 131 9.03 10.97 4.80
N GLY A 132 8.17 10.13 4.24
CA GLY A 132 6.76 10.04 4.59
C GLY A 132 6.21 8.62 4.42
N GLY A 133 4.96 8.45 4.81
CA GLY A 133 4.28 7.17 4.85
C GLY A 133 4.17 6.62 6.26
N VAL A 134 3.26 5.65 6.45
CA VAL A 134 2.93 5.09 7.77
C VAL A 134 4.15 4.54 8.50
N ASN A 135 5.04 3.87 7.77
CA ASN A 135 6.26 3.27 8.31
C ASN A 135 7.25 4.34 8.82
N ALA A 136 7.52 5.39 8.02
CA ALA A 136 8.40 6.49 8.42
C ALA A 136 7.89 7.23 9.66
N ARG A 137 6.59 7.44 9.77
CA ARG A 137 5.94 8.11 10.91
C ARG A 137 6.17 7.36 12.23
N TYR A 138 6.03 6.03 12.22
CA TYR A 138 6.13 5.26 13.45
C TYR A 138 7.55 4.82 13.80
N LEU A 139 8.43 4.68 12.82
CA LEU A 139 9.85 4.39 13.00
C LEU A 139 10.74 5.63 12.86
N ALA A 140 10.20 6.83 13.06
CA ALA A 140 10.87 8.11 12.79
C ALA A 140 12.30 8.21 13.36
N HIS A 141 12.57 7.62 14.54
CA HIS A 141 13.91 7.59 15.13
C HIS A 141 14.94 6.92 14.20
N ARG A 142 14.62 5.77 13.59
CA ARG A 142 15.50 5.06 12.64
C ARG A 142 15.78 5.89 11.39
N PHE A 143 14.77 6.64 10.94
CA PHE A 143 14.91 7.53 9.77
C PHE A 143 15.81 8.72 10.08
N PHE A 144 15.65 9.36 11.25
CA PHE A 144 16.54 10.44 11.68
C PHE A 144 17.97 9.97 11.92
N GLU A 145 18.19 8.79 12.47
CA GLU A 145 19.50 8.16 12.62
C GLU A 145 20.17 7.91 11.26
N SER A 146 19.38 7.59 10.23
CA SER A 146 19.88 7.37 8.87
C SER A 146 20.11 8.66 8.08
N GLY A 147 19.76 9.84 8.62
CA GLY A 147 20.04 11.12 8.00
C GLY A 147 18.83 11.85 7.43
N ALA A 148 17.61 11.39 7.64
CA ALA A 148 16.42 12.17 7.29
C ALA A 148 16.41 13.49 8.07
N ASP A 149 15.98 14.58 7.42
CA ASP A 149 15.87 15.91 8.02
C ASP A 149 14.44 16.17 8.51
N ILE A 150 13.44 15.66 7.75
CA ILE A 150 12.01 15.86 8.03
C ILE A 150 11.27 14.53 7.80
N ILE A 151 10.33 14.23 8.67
CA ILE A 151 9.35 13.14 8.51
C ILE A 151 7.96 13.74 8.42
N CYS A 152 7.23 13.45 7.34
CA CYS A 152 5.80 13.75 7.25
C CYS A 152 5.02 12.77 8.13
N LEU A 153 4.26 13.29 9.09
CA LEU A 153 3.51 12.49 10.07
C LEU A 153 2.09 12.16 9.62
N SER A 154 1.61 12.83 8.57
CA SER A 154 0.25 12.73 8.04
C SER A 154 0.27 12.66 6.51
N GLU A 155 -0.88 12.92 5.88
CA GLU A 155 -0.96 13.20 4.44
C GLU A 155 -0.04 14.37 4.10
N ALA A 156 0.75 14.21 3.02
CA ALA A 156 1.87 15.10 2.78
C ALA A 156 1.58 16.21 1.74
N GLU A 157 0.46 16.18 1.05
CA GLU A 157 0.16 17.08 -0.07
C GLU A 157 0.24 18.56 0.33
N LYS A 158 -0.44 18.95 1.41
CA LYS A 158 -0.36 20.33 1.93
C LYS A 158 0.97 20.59 2.63
N THR A 159 1.50 19.60 3.32
CA THR A 159 2.70 19.71 4.14
C THR A 159 3.95 19.94 3.28
N ILE A 160 4.10 19.20 2.18
CA ILE A 160 5.24 19.35 1.29
C ILE A 160 5.28 20.73 0.62
N VAL A 161 4.11 21.28 0.26
CA VAL A 161 4.00 22.64 -0.29
C VAL A 161 4.40 23.70 0.74
N LYS A 162 3.99 23.53 2.02
CA LYS A 162 4.43 24.43 3.11
C LYS A 162 5.95 24.37 3.30
N ILE A 163 6.55 23.18 3.26
CA ILE A 163 8.01 23.00 3.32
C ILE A 163 8.67 23.71 2.12
N GLY A 164 8.18 23.50 0.90
CA GLY A 164 8.68 24.15 -0.30
C GLY A 164 8.63 25.68 -0.21
N ASN A 165 7.53 26.25 0.33
CA ASN A 165 7.40 27.70 0.50
C ASN A 165 8.38 28.25 1.54
N VAL A 166 8.67 27.53 2.62
CA VAL A 166 9.71 27.91 3.59
C VAL A 166 11.07 27.96 2.90
N LEU A 167 11.41 26.95 2.11
CA LEU A 167 12.68 26.93 1.34
C LEU A 167 12.74 28.04 0.30
N ARG A 168 11.65 28.30 -0.44
CA ARG A 168 11.53 29.39 -1.42
C ARG A 168 11.77 30.76 -0.80
N SER A 169 11.44 30.93 0.48
CA SER A 169 11.74 32.17 1.25
C SER A 169 13.21 32.28 1.69
N GLY A 170 14.04 31.28 1.41
CA GLY A 170 15.43 31.21 1.87
C GLY A 170 15.58 30.75 3.34
N SER A 171 14.48 30.31 3.98
CA SER A 171 14.47 29.83 5.36
C SER A 171 14.62 28.30 5.42
N ARG A 172 15.05 27.79 6.57
CA ARG A 172 14.97 26.39 6.99
C ARG A 172 14.32 26.25 8.36
N ASP A 173 13.48 27.21 8.74
CA ASP A 173 12.69 27.13 9.98
C ASP A 173 11.33 26.46 9.71
N PHE A 174 11.23 25.19 10.09
CA PHE A 174 10.03 24.37 9.91
C PHE A 174 9.15 24.32 11.16
N SER A 175 9.48 25.09 12.20
CA SER A 175 8.82 25.04 13.52
C SER A 175 7.31 25.31 13.49
N ARG A 176 6.83 26.06 12.48
CA ARG A 176 5.41 26.41 12.30
C ARG A 176 4.63 25.45 11.39
N ILE A 177 5.29 24.42 10.87
CA ILE A 177 4.61 23.44 10.00
C ILE A 177 4.04 22.34 10.88
N SER A 178 2.72 22.13 10.85
CA SER A 178 2.05 21.00 11.49
C SER A 178 2.21 19.73 10.66
N GLY A 179 2.08 18.55 11.27
CA GLY A 179 2.15 17.26 10.60
C GLY A 179 3.55 16.83 10.17
N ILE A 180 4.59 17.33 10.84
CA ILE A 180 5.98 16.92 10.62
C ILE A 180 6.71 16.62 11.93
N ALA A 181 7.72 15.76 11.84
CA ALA A 181 8.83 15.74 12.77
C ALA A 181 10.09 16.23 12.05
N PHE A 182 10.95 17.01 12.73
CA PHE A 182 12.16 17.57 12.12
C PHE A 182 13.26 17.76 13.17
N LYS A 183 14.51 17.84 12.73
CA LYS A 183 15.64 18.23 13.59
C LYS A 183 15.72 19.76 13.67
N ASN A 184 15.72 20.32 14.87
CA ASN A 184 15.97 21.73 15.09
C ASN A 184 17.48 22.05 14.93
N LYS A 185 17.87 23.32 15.12
CA LYS A 185 19.27 23.76 14.97
C LYS A 185 20.20 23.10 16.00
N GLU A 186 19.67 22.69 17.14
CA GLU A 186 20.37 22.00 18.22
C GLU A 186 20.46 20.48 17.99
N GLY A 187 19.92 19.97 16.88
CA GLY A 187 19.90 18.54 16.53
C GLY A 187 18.82 17.73 17.25
N GLN A 188 17.92 18.38 18.00
CA GLN A 188 16.83 17.72 18.72
C GLN A 188 15.66 17.44 17.75
N VAL A 189 15.03 16.29 17.89
CA VAL A 189 13.83 15.94 17.13
C VAL A 189 12.60 16.57 17.76
N ILE A 190 11.92 17.40 17.00
CA ILE A 190 10.67 18.07 17.38
C ILE A 190 9.53 17.43 16.60
N PHE A 191 8.44 17.12 17.29
CA PHE A 191 7.20 16.57 16.70
C PHE A 191 6.11 17.64 16.72
N ASN A 192 5.71 18.10 15.53
CA ASN A 192 4.54 18.94 15.34
C ASN A 192 3.40 18.06 14.81
N ASN A 193 2.53 17.58 15.70
CA ASN A 193 1.44 16.69 15.33
C ASN A 193 0.53 17.32 14.26
N SER A 194 -0.11 16.47 13.45
CA SER A 194 -1.00 16.96 12.39
C SER A 194 -2.28 17.56 12.99
N GLN A 195 -2.64 18.74 12.46
CA GLN A 195 -3.87 19.45 12.80
C GLN A 195 -4.69 19.77 11.54
N ASP A 196 -4.06 19.77 10.38
CA ASP A 196 -4.66 20.15 9.10
C ASP A 196 -4.88 18.90 8.23
N ILE A 197 -6.04 18.28 8.34
CA ILE A 197 -6.43 17.16 7.50
C ILE A 197 -7.27 17.69 6.34
N THR A 198 -7.07 17.15 5.14
CA THR A 198 -7.92 17.48 4.00
C THR A 198 -9.24 16.74 4.14
N ILE A 199 -10.29 17.45 4.57
CA ILE A 199 -11.63 16.88 4.73
C ILE A 199 -12.28 16.66 3.37
N ASP A 200 -12.25 17.66 2.52
CA ASP A 200 -12.77 17.62 1.14
C ASP A 200 -11.66 17.18 0.19
N LEU A 201 -11.73 15.93 -0.27
CA LEU A 201 -10.71 15.36 -1.16
C LEU A 201 -10.71 15.96 -2.57
N ASP A 202 -11.78 16.63 -2.97
CA ASP A 202 -11.85 17.31 -4.27
C ASP A 202 -10.95 18.54 -4.34
N GLN A 203 -10.57 19.09 -3.18
CA GLN A 203 -9.58 20.18 -3.09
C GLN A 203 -8.14 19.74 -3.30
N LEU A 204 -7.87 18.44 -3.30
CA LEU A 204 -6.54 17.94 -3.61
C LEU A 204 -6.23 18.16 -5.10
N PRO A 205 -5.01 18.57 -5.45
CA PRO A 205 -4.56 18.57 -6.84
C PRO A 205 -4.70 17.19 -7.48
N ILE A 206 -4.82 17.18 -8.80
CA ILE A 206 -4.81 15.94 -9.57
C ILE A 206 -3.47 15.22 -9.35
N PRO A 207 -3.46 13.91 -9.05
CA PRO A 207 -2.23 13.14 -8.94
C PRO A 207 -1.41 13.18 -10.23
N ALA A 208 -0.10 13.26 -10.09
CA ALA A 208 0.84 13.35 -11.21
C ALA A 208 1.20 11.95 -11.74
N TRP A 209 0.25 11.17 -12.23
CA TRP A 209 0.50 9.83 -12.80
C TRP A 209 1.48 9.86 -13.97
N ASP A 210 1.50 10.95 -14.73
CA ASP A 210 2.42 11.18 -15.86
C ASP A 210 3.90 11.25 -15.45
N LEU A 211 4.19 11.44 -14.15
CA LEU A 211 5.55 11.38 -13.63
C LEU A 211 6.00 9.96 -13.28
N LEU A 212 5.10 8.99 -13.25
CA LEU A 212 5.45 7.58 -13.01
C LEU A 212 6.01 6.93 -14.28
N PRO A 213 6.91 5.95 -14.18
CA PRO A 213 7.40 5.16 -15.31
C PRO A 213 6.36 4.12 -15.76
N THR A 214 5.15 4.58 -16.09
CA THR A 214 3.96 3.74 -16.32
C THR A 214 4.18 2.68 -17.38
N ASN A 215 4.88 3.00 -18.48
CA ASN A 215 5.19 2.02 -19.53
C ASN A 215 6.02 0.84 -19.00
N LYS A 216 6.98 1.11 -18.09
CA LYS A 216 7.77 0.05 -17.45
C LYS A 216 6.93 -0.85 -16.56
N TYR A 217 5.99 -0.28 -15.82
CA TYR A 217 5.04 -1.07 -15.02
C TYR A 217 4.17 -1.98 -15.91
N TRP A 218 3.73 -1.46 -17.06
CA TRP A 218 2.95 -2.23 -18.04
C TRP A 218 3.79 -3.34 -18.71
N ASP A 219 5.07 -3.07 -18.99
CA ASP A 219 5.97 -4.07 -19.59
C ASP A 219 6.32 -5.18 -18.57
N ILE A 220 6.41 -4.86 -17.29
CA ILE A 220 6.57 -5.84 -16.21
C ILE A 220 5.29 -6.65 -16.00
N SER A 221 4.11 -6.02 -16.15
CA SER A 221 2.78 -6.63 -15.99
C SER A 221 2.56 -7.39 -14.66
N ARG A 222 3.13 -6.87 -13.58
CA ARG A 222 3.02 -7.44 -12.22
C ARG A 222 2.44 -6.42 -11.23
N PRO A 223 1.16 -6.00 -11.39
CA PRO A 223 0.55 -5.03 -10.49
C PRO A 223 0.30 -5.61 -9.09
N HIS A 224 0.23 -4.76 -8.07
CA HIS A 224 -0.30 -5.12 -6.77
C HIS A 224 -1.77 -5.54 -6.90
N GLY A 225 -2.20 -6.54 -6.10
CA GLY A 225 -3.59 -7.02 -6.10
C GLY A 225 -4.05 -7.79 -7.34
N GLY A 226 -3.26 -7.85 -8.39
CA GLY A 226 -3.58 -8.57 -9.62
C GLY A 226 -2.63 -9.74 -9.88
N ASP A 227 -3.20 -10.87 -10.31
CA ASP A 227 -2.45 -11.97 -10.89
C ASP A 227 -2.94 -12.16 -12.31
N PHE A 228 -2.03 -12.01 -13.26
CA PHE A 228 -2.29 -12.11 -14.68
C PHE A 228 -1.35 -13.14 -15.31
N PRO A 229 -1.72 -13.72 -16.45
CA PRO A 229 -0.81 -14.57 -17.21
C PRO A 229 0.52 -13.83 -17.49
N PRO A 230 1.67 -14.52 -17.41
CA PRO A 230 2.99 -13.88 -17.56
C PRO A 230 3.22 -13.22 -18.92
N ASP A 231 2.51 -13.68 -19.95
CA ASP A 231 2.56 -13.20 -21.35
C ASP A 231 1.56 -12.08 -21.64
N MET A 232 0.74 -11.69 -20.65
CA MET A 232 -0.27 -10.65 -20.81
C MET A 232 0.31 -9.29 -20.39
N ARG A 233 0.37 -8.33 -21.32
CA ARG A 233 0.71 -6.93 -20.99
C ARG A 233 -0.52 -6.23 -20.42
N ILE A 234 -0.40 -5.73 -19.19
CA ILE A 234 -1.50 -5.09 -18.46
C ILE A 234 -1.26 -3.58 -18.40
N GLN A 235 -2.14 -2.81 -19.04
CA GLN A 235 -2.13 -1.34 -19.00
C GLN A 235 -2.98 -0.87 -17.83
N TYR A 236 -2.35 -0.72 -16.67
CA TYR A 236 -3.04 -0.43 -15.42
C TYR A 236 -2.63 0.89 -14.80
N ALA A 237 -3.51 1.45 -13.98
CA ALA A 237 -3.22 2.53 -13.07
C ALA A 237 -4.01 2.39 -11.77
N SER A 238 -3.45 2.87 -10.69
CA SER A 238 -4.11 2.90 -9.38
C SER A 238 -4.98 4.14 -9.23
N LEU A 239 -6.11 3.99 -8.54
CA LEU A 239 -7.06 5.06 -8.22
C LEU A 239 -7.58 4.87 -6.78
N MET A 240 -7.84 5.96 -6.08
CA MET A 240 -8.61 6.01 -4.83
C MET A 240 -9.86 6.86 -5.04
N THR A 241 -11.03 6.33 -4.70
CA THR A 241 -12.30 7.07 -4.67
C THR A 241 -12.58 7.67 -3.29
N SER A 242 -11.92 7.13 -2.27
CA SER A 242 -12.02 7.53 -0.87
C SER A 242 -10.69 7.36 -0.14
N ARG A 243 -10.60 7.90 1.06
CA ARG A 243 -9.51 7.65 2.02
C ARG A 243 -10.10 7.37 3.39
N GLY A 244 -9.43 6.51 4.16
CA GLY A 244 -9.85 6.13 5.49
C GLY A 244 -10.89 5.02 5.52
N CYS A 245 -11.20 4.53 6.72
CA CYS A 245 -12.05 3.37 6.93
C CYS A 245 -12.87 3.52 8.21
N PRO A 246 -14.17 3.14 8.23
CA PRO A 246 -15.00 3.22 9.43
C PRO A 246 -14.65 2.14 10.47
N PHE A 247 -13.74 1.21 10.15
CA PHE A 247 -13.32 0.14 11.05
C PHE A 247 -11.96 0.45 11.68
N ALA A 248 -11.75 -0.04 12.90
CA ALA A 248 -10.51 0.13 13.66
C ALA A 248 -9.87 -1.22 13.96
N CYS A 249 -9.65 -2.05 12.92
CA CYS A 249 -9.00 -3.35 13.07
C CYS A 249 -7.64 -3.19 13.72
N SER A 250 -7.33 -3.98 14.75
CA SER A 250 -6.16 -3.79 15.62
C SER A 250 -4.83 -3.91 14.86
N TYR A 251 -4.79 -4.64 13.78
CA TYR A 251 -3.63 -4.87 12.91
C TYR A 251 -3.50 -3.85 11.77
N CYS A 252 -4.45 -2.92 11.62
CA CYS A 252 -4.45 -1.89 10.59
C CYS A 252 -3.96 -0.55 11.16
N HIS A 253 -3.18 0.20 10.39
CA HIS A 253 -2.66 1.52 10.78
C HIS A 253 -3.78 2.53 11.09
N ILE A 254 -4.94 2.41 10.45
CA ILE A 254 -6.12 3.26 10.70
C ILE A 254 -6.53 3.25 12.17
N SER A 255 -6.33 2.13 12.88
CA SER A 255 -6.60 2.05 14.33
C SER A 255 -5.84 3.09 15.18
N LYS A 256 -4.79 3.70 14.62
CA LYS A 256 -3.95 4.72 15.27
C LYS A 256 -4.00 6.08 14.57
N GLU A 257 -4.76 6.24 13.50
CA GLU A 257 -4.90 7.47 12.71
C GLU A 257 -6.16 8.24 13.11
N ILE A 258 -6.25 8.52 14.40
CA ILE A 258 -7.38 9.14 15.08
C ILE A 258 -7.03 10.55 15.55
N GLU A 259 -8.03 11.34 15.93
CA GLU A 259 -7.86 12.67 16.51
C GLU A 259 -6.88 12.64 17.70
N GLY A 260 -6.01 13.63 17.79
CA GLY A 260 -4.98 13.72 18.82
C GLY A 260 -3.74 12.85 18.61
N SER A 261 -3.76 11.93 17.65
CA SER A 261 -2.57 11.16 17.26
C SER A 261 -1.56 12.02 16.47
N ARG A 262 -0.35 11.47 16.23
CA ARG A 262 0.67 12.14 15.38
C ARG A 262 0.17 12.39 13.97
N ALA A 263 -0.60 11.47 13.43
CA ALA A 263 -1.18 11.54 12.09
C ALA A 263 -2.39 12.49 12.02
N GLY A 264 -3.07 12.72 13.14
CA GLY A 264 -4.41 13.28 13.15
C GLY A 264 -5.45 12.26 12.68
N ALA A 265 -6.68 12.71 12.48
CA ALA A 265 -7.81 11.85 12.09
C ALA A 265 -7.82 11.50 10.58
N VAL A 266 -6.65 11.18 10.00
CA VAL A 266 -6.55 10.78 8.57
C VAL A 266 -7.19 9.42 8.29
N GLY A 267 -7.42 8.62 9.35
CA GLY A 267 -8.17 7.37 9.27
C GLY A 267 -9.68 7.55 9.09
N ASP A 268 -10.22 8.75 9.31
CA ASP A 268 -11.64 9.03 9.10
C ASP A 268 -12.01 8.92 7.61
N LEU A 269 -13.16 8.29 7.34
CA LEU A 269 -13.64 8.09 5.98
C LEU A 269 -14.00 9.42 5.31
N ARG A 270 -13.35 9.72 4.20
CA ARG A 270 -13.58 10.87 3.33
C ARG A 270 -13.70 10.42 1.89
N LEU A 271 -14.63 11.00 1.14
CA LEU A 271 -14.92 10.59 -0.23
C LEU A 271 -14.58 11.72 -1.20
N LYS A 272 -14.22 11.34 -2.41
CA LYS A 272 -14.28 12.24 -3.57
C LYS A 272 -15.70 12.32 -4.09
N SER A 273 -16.04 13.43 -4.73
CA SER A 273 -17.28 13.52 -5.50
C SER A 273 -17.23 12.62 -6.74
N LEU A 274 -18.40 12.30 -7.28
CA LEU A 274 -18.50 11.58 -8.54
C LEU A 274 -17.76 12.32 -9.67
N ASP A 275 -17.95 13.64 -9.77
CA ASP A 275 -17.32 14.48 -10.80
C ASP A 275 -15.79 14.40 -10.70
N ARG A 276 -15.26 14.42 -9.48
CA ARG A 276 -13.82 14.28 -9.24
C ARG A 276 -13.29 12.92 -9.66
N VAL A 277 -13.97 11.84 -9.29
CA VAL A 277 -13.59 10.47 -9.69
C VAL A 277 -13.61 10.34 -11.21
N MET A 278 -14.66 10.82 -11.87
CA MET A 278 -14.76 10.73 -13.33
C MET A 278 -13.69 11.57 -14.04
N ALA A 279 -13.35 12.74 -13.53
CA ALA A 279 -12.26 13.56 -14.08
C ALA A 279 -10.89 12.83 -13.99
N GLU A 280 -10.62 12.14 -12.88
CA GLU A 280 -9.41 11.32 -12.73
C GLU A 280 -9.43 10.11 -13.68
N ILE A 281 -10.56 9.44 -13.83
CA ILE A 281 -10.76 8.33 -14.78
C ILE A 281 -10.50 8.79 -16.23
N ASP A 282 -10.98 9.95 -16.61
CA ASP A 282 -10.76 10.48 -17.97
C ASP A 282 -9.26 10.72 -18.25
N ILE A 283 -8.52 11.21 -17.25
CA ILE A 283 -7.06 11.36 -17.35
C ILE A 283 -6.39 9.98 -17.53
N LEU A 284 -6.75 8.99 -16.71
CA LEU A 284 -6.19 7.65 -16.81
C LEU A 284 -6.51 6.99 -18.17
N LYS A 285 -7.73 7.14 -18.67
CA LYS A 285 -8.10 6.69 -20.02
C LYS A 285 -7.27 7.39 -21.10
N GLY A 286 -7.05 8.70 -20.95
CA GLY A 286 -6.19 9.47 -21.85
C GLY A 286 -4.73 9.00 -21.87
N MET A 287 -4.26 8.39 -20.80
CA MET A 287 -2.94 7.75 -20.70
C MET A 287 -2.89 6.34 -21.31
N GLY A 288 -4.04 5.76 -21.68
CA GLY A 288 -4.13 4.42 -22.26
C GLY A 288 -4.38 3.31 -21.22
N THR A 289 -4.85 3.67 -20.03
CA THR A 289 -5.20 2.69 -18.98
C THR A 289 -6.40 1.84 -19.41
N GLU A 290 -6.29 0.53 -19.26
CA GLU A 290 -7.36 -0.44 -19.48
C GLU A 290 -7.89 -1.03 -18.15
N TYR A 291 -7.02 -1.14 -17.15
CA TYR A 291 -7.32 -1.67 -15.84
C TYR A 291 -7.18 -0.58 -14.77
N VAL A 292 -8.22 -0.35 -13.97
CA VAL A 292 -8.18 0.54 -12.82
C VAL A 292 -8.12 -0.29 -11.55
N PHE A 293 -7.04 -0.12 -10.81
CA PHE A 293 -6.81 -0.76 -9.52
C PHE A 293 -7.29 0.17 -8.41
N LEU A 294 -8.37 -0.20 -7.75
CA LEU A 294 -8.98 0.57 -6.67
C LEU A 294 -8.24 0.29 -5.36
N GLU A 295 -7.54 1.31 -4.84
CA GLU A 295 -6.70 1.23 -3.63
C GLU A 295 -7.35 1.87 -2.41
N ASP A 296 -8.67 1.95 -2.38
CA ASP A 296 -9.43 2.49 -1.25
C ASP A 296 -9.22 1.64 0.02
N ASP A 297 -9.11 2.28 1.19
CA ASP A 297 -9.10 1.57 2.48
C ASP A 297 -10.45 0.90 2.77
N SER A 298 -11.54 1.44 2.24
CA SER A 298 -12.89 0.92 2.42
C SER A 298 -13.82 1.35 1.29
N LEU A 299 -13.61 0.81 0.11
CA LEU A 299 -14.27 1.17 -1.16
C LEU A 299 -15.81 1.29 -1.06
N LEU A 300 -16.46 0.36 -0.38
CA LEU A 300 -17.93 0.27 -0.31
C LEU A 300 -18.52 0.84 0.99
N ALA A 301 -17.74 1.57 1.79
CA ALA A 301 -18.23 2.09 3.08
C ALA A 301 -19.41 3.07 2.94
N LYS A 302 -19.54 3.74 1.81
CA LYS A 302 -20.67 4.58 1.42
C LYS A 302 -21.29 4.02 0.14
N LYS A 303 -22.11 2.98 0.30
CA LYS A 303 -22.68 2.19 -0.79
C LYS A 303 -23.31 3.02 -1.90
N GLN A 304 -24.14 4.02 -1.56
CA GLN A 304 -24.83 4.83 -2.56
C GLN A 304 -23.83 5.55 -3.48
N GLY A 305 -22.79 6.17 -2.93
CA GLY A 305 -21.74 6.83 -3.73
C GLY A 305 -20.94 5.83 -4.58
N ALA A 306 -20.67 4.62 -4.05
CA ALA A 306 -20.01 3.57 -4.83
C ALA A 306 -20.89 3.09 -6.00
N ILE A 307 -22.19 2.89 -5.78
CA ILE A 307 -23.15 2.54 -6.85
C ILE A 307 -23.19 3.62 -7.93
N GLU A 308 -23.21 4.89 -7.56
CA GLU A 308 -23.20 6.02 -8.51
C GLU A 308 -21.94 6.01 -9.38
N ILE A 309 -20.76 5.75 -8.78
CA ILE A 309 -19.49 5.61 -9.51
C ILE A 309 -19.55 4.41 -10.47
N PHE A 310 -20.01 3.24 -10.01
CA PHE A 310 -20.10 2.05 -10.86
C PHE A 310 -21.09 2.24 -12.01
N GLN A 311 -22.24 2.89 -11.76
CA GLN A 311 -23.21 3.23 -12.81
C GLN A 311 -22.61 4.18 -13.85
N ALA A 312 -21.84 5.18 -13.42
CA ALA A 312 -21.15 6.10 -14.33
C ALA A 312 -20.05 5.41 -15.17
N LEU A 313 -19.44 4.33 -14.64
CA LEU A 313 -18.43 3.55 -15.34
C LEU A 313 -19.01 2.48 -16.27
N LYS A 314 -20.32 2.23 -16.22
CA LYS A 314 -20.96 1.25 -17.10
C LYS A 314 -20.71 1.58 -18.59
N GLY A 315 -20.18 0.61 -19.30
CA GLY A 315 -19.85 0.77 -20.72
C GLY A 315 -18.60 1.61 -21.01
N SER A 316 -17.82 1.99 -20.00
CA SER A 316 -16.55 2.74 -20.16
C SER A 316 -15.45 1.96 -20.90
N GLY A 317 -15.56 0.62 -20.95
CA GLY A 317 -14.52 -0.30 -21.44
C GLY A 317 -13.39 -0.55 -20.45
N LEU A 318 -13.41 0.07 -19.26
CA LEU A 318 -12.43 -0.19 -18.21
C LEU A 318 -12.74 -1.47 -17.46
N ARG A 319 -11.71 -2.09 -16.94
CA ARG A 319 -11.77 -3.24 -16.02
C ARG A 319 -11.35 -2.81 -14.63
N LEU A 320 -12.17 -3.11 -13.63
CA LEU A 320 -11.96 -2.68 -12.27
C LEU A 320 -11.48 -3.85 -11.40
N ILE A 321 -10.50 -3.59 -10.57
CA ILE A 321 -9.93 -4.56 -9.63
C ILE A 321 -9.79 -3.91 -8.27
N ASP A 322 -10.30 -4.57 -7.24
CA ASP A 322 -10.04 -4.19 -5.84
C ASP A 322 -8.68 -4.74 -5.38
N VAL A 323 -7.90 -3.89 -4.72
CA VAL A 323 -6.54 -4.21 -4.25
C VAL A 323 -6.50 -4.51 -2.75
N ASN A 324 -7.14 -3.66 -1.95
CA ASN A 324 -7.01 -3.66 -0.49
C ASN A 324 -8.02 -4.56 0.24
N GLY A 325 -8.99 -5.07 -0.48
CA GLY A 325 -10.04 -5.92 0.06
C GLY A 325 -11.29 -5.15 0.47
N VAL A 326 -12.43 -5.66 0.02
CA VAL A 326 -13.75 -5.12 0.34
C VAL A 326 -14.32 -5.77 1.58
N ASN A 327 -14.64 -4.98 2.59
CA ASN A 327 -15.28 -5.48 3.81
C ASN A 327 -16.60 -6.20 3.48
N ILE A 328 -16.67 -7.47 3.86
CA ILE A 328 -17.77 -8.39 3.53
C ILE A 328 -19.15 -7.83 3.97
N VAL A 329 -19.21 -7.14 5.10
CA VAL A 329 -20.45 -6.53 5.59
C VAL A 329 -21.03 -5.50 4.60
N HIS A 330 -20.21 -4.86 3.78
CA HIS A 330 -20.66 -3.90 2.79
C HIS A 330 -21.36 -4.56 1.59
N LEU A 331 -21.13 -5.85 1.36
CA LEU A 331 -21.75 -6.63 0.29
C LEU A 331 -23.13 -7.21 0.71
N SER A 332 -23.60 -6.81 1.88
CA SER A 332 -24.88 -7.26 2.44
C SER A 332 -25.74 -6.07 2.87
N LYS A 333 -27.06 -6.28 2.98
CA LYS A 333 -28.01 -5.28 3.48
C LYS A 333 -28.96 -5.88 4.51
N ASN A 334 -29.39 -5.06 5.48
CA ASN A 334 -30.39 -5.42 6.46
C ASN A 334 -31.78 -5.12 5.88
N VAL A 335 -32.62 -6.14 5.72
CA VAL A 335 -33.98 -6.02 5.18
C VAL A 335 -35.05 -5.92 6.27
N GLY A 336 -34.66 -5.68 7.52
CA GLY A 336 -35.55 -5.59 8.67
C GLY A 336 -35.58 -6.87 9.51
N GLY A 337 -36.03 -6.74 10.78
CA GLY A 337 -36.09 -7.88 11.72
C GLY A 337 -34.73 -8.52 12.04
N GLY A 338 -33.61 -7.86 11.76
CA GLY A 338 -32.26 -8.41 11.94
C GLY A 338 -31.82 -9.40 10.84
N LYS A 339 -32.60 -9.53 9.76
CA LYS A 339 -32.27 -10.39 8.63
C LYS A 339 -31.28 -9.66 7.70
N ILE A 340 -30.11 -10.24 7.52
CA ILE A 340 -29.07 -9.79 6.59
C ILE A 340 -29.16 -10.63 5.32
N VAL A 341 -29.13 -9.97 4.17
CA VAL A 341 -29.14 -10.60 2.84
C VAL A 341 -28.03 -9.99 1.98
N ILE A 342 -27.62 -10.69 0.93
CA ILE A 342 -26.67 -10.18 -0.05
C ILE A 342 -27.29 -8.97 -0.76
N ASP A 343 -26.49 -7.96 -1.03
CA ASP A 343 -26.88 -6.75 -1.74
C ASP A 343 -26.71 -6.92 -3.24
N SER A 344 -27.70 -7.59 -3.87
CA SER A 344 -27.64 -7.92 -5.30
C SER A 344 -27.55 -6.67 -6.17
N GLU A 345 -28.24 -5.57 -5.80
CA GLU A 345 -28.20 -4.30 -6.54
C GLU A 345 -26.76 -3.74 -6.63
N LEU A 346 -26.02 -3.78 -5.51
CA LEU A 346 -24.62 -3.36 -5.48
C LEU A 346 -23.77 -4.27 -6.35
N LEU A 347 -23.91 -5.59 -6.24
CA LEU A 347 -23.12 -6.56 -6.99
C LEU A 347 -23.40 -6.48 -8.49
N GLU A 348 -24.66 -6.26 -8.90
CA GLU A 348 -25.05 -6.05 -10.29
C GLU A 348 -24.42 -4.74 -10.83
N ALA A 349 -24.46 -3.65 -10.06
CA ALA A 349 -23.83 -2.39 -10.44
C ALA A 349 -22.29 -2.55 -10.59
N MET A 350 -21.65 -3.33 -9.72
CA MET A 350 -20.22 -3.67 -9.84
C MET A 350 -19.96 -4.45 -11.13
N ALA A 351 -20.68 -5.52 -11.39
CA ALA A 351 -20.52 -6.35 -12.60
C ALA A 351 -20.71 -5.51 -13.88
N ASP A 352 -21.77 -4.70 -13.93
CA ASP A 352 -22.10 -3.83 -15.04
C ASP A 352 -21.01 -2.76 -15.32
N SER A 353 -20.26 -2.35 -14.30
CA SER A 353 -19.16 -1.39 -14.42
C SER A 353 -17.86 -1.97 -14.99
N GLY A 354 -17.78 -3.30 -15.16
CA GLY A 354 -16.56 -4.00 -15.54
C GLY A 354 -15.70 -4.45 -14.36
N PHE A 355 -16.28 -4.61 -13.18
CA PHE A 355 -15.57 -5.12 -12.01
C PHE A 355 -15.23 -6.60 -12.19
N GLU A 356 -13.94 -6.94 -12.29
CA GLU A 356 -13.50 -8.30 -12.59
C GLU A 356 -13.06 -9.11 -11.37
N LYS A 357 -12.41 -8.44 -10.41
CA LYS A 357 -11.78 -9.15 -9.29
C LYS A 357 -11.91 -8.38 -7.98
N ILE A 358 -12.23 -9.14 -6.93
CA ILE A 358 -12.42 -8.62 -5.58
C ILE A 358 -11.68 -9.49 -4.56
N SER A 359 -11.08 -8.86 -3.55
CA SER A 359 -10.52 -9.54 -2.39
C SER A 359 -11.49 -9.46 -1.21
N LEU A 360 -11.80 -10.59 -0.60
CA LEU A 360 -12.72 -10.71 0.53
C LEU A 360 -11.95 -11.01 1.82
N PRO A 361 -11.79 -10.05 2.73
CA PRO A 361 -11.09 -10.24 4.00
C PRO A 361 -11.99 -10.96 5.00
N PHE A 362 -12.09 -12.29 4.88
CA PHE A 362 -12.79 -13.14 5.84
C PHE A 362 -12.15 -13.12 7.22
N GLU A 363 -10.84 -12.91 7.28
CA GLU A 363 -9.96 -12.85 8.45
C GLU A 363 -9.90 -14.20 9.18
N SER A 364 -10.94 -14.58 9.91
CA SER A 364 -10.97 -15.79 10.73
C SER A 364 -12.28 -16.56 10.60
N GLY A 365 -12.22 -17.86 10.80
CA GLY A 365 -13.39 -18.75 10.97
C GLY A 365 -14.03 -18.66 12.35
N THR A 366 -13.43 -17.91 13.28
CA THR A 366 -13.88 -17.82 14.67
C THR A 366 -14.36 -16.41 15.00
N GLN A 367 -15.61 -16.30 15.47
CA GLN A 367 -16.19 -15.00 15.82
C GLN A 367 -15.40 -14.26 16.90
N ARG A 368 -14.80 -14.98 17.87
CA ARG A 368 -13.99 -14.39 18.94
C ARG A 368 -12.80 -13.60 18.37
N ILE A 369 -12.11 -14.15 17.38
CA ILE A 369 -10.96 -13.50 16.73
C ILE A 369 -11.42 -12.27 15.93
N ILE A 370 -12.50 -12.38 15.17
CA ILE A 370 -13.08 -11.25 14.44
C ILE A 370 -13.49 -10.14 15.41
N ASP A 371 -14.14 -10.48 16.53
CA ASP A 371 -14.60 -9.51 17.51
C ASP A 371 -13.44 -8.80 18.21
N LYS A 372 -12.36 -9.53 18.51
CA LYS A 372 -11.20 -9.00 19.25
C LYS A 372 -10.27 -8.17 18.36
N TYR A 373 -9.97 -8.64 17.15
CA TYR A 373 -8.91 -8.08 16.34
C TYR A 373 -9.38 -7.36 15.07
N ALA A 374 -10.50 -7.79 14.48
CA ALA A 374 -11.01 -7.29 13.21
C ALA A 374 -12.22 -6.34 13.37
N SER A 375 -12.29 -5.58 14.47
CA SER A 375 -13.31 -4.54 14.69
C SER A 375 -14.75 -5.02 14.60
N ARG A 376 -15.03 -6.31 14.83
CA ARG A 376 -16.38 -6.93 14.71
C ARG A 376 -17.02 -6.67 13.34
N LYS A 377 -16.21 -6.53 12.29
CA LYS A 377 -16.64 -6.02 10.99
C LYS A 377 -17.66 -6.89 10.27
N TRP A 378 -17.83 -8.15 10.66
CA TRP A 378 -18.89 -9.02 10.16
C TRP A 378 -19.21 -10.15 11.15
N ARG A 379 -20.35 -10.81 10.94
CA ARG A 379 -20.86 -11.87 11.81
C ARG A 379 -21.00 -13.17 11.03
N ILE A 380 -20.30 -14.22 11.47
CA ILE A 380 -20.31 -15.55 10.83
C ILE A 380 -21.70 -16.15 10.81
N ASP A 381 -22.49 -15.94 11.87
CA ASP A 381 -23.85 -16.46 12.03
C ASP A 381 -24.93 -15.66 11.27
N LYS A 382 -24.59 -14.55 10.64
CA LYS A 382 -25.56 -13.64 10.01
C LYS A 382 -25.46 -13.56 8.50
N LEU A 383 -24.30 -13.82 7.92
CA LEU A 383 -24.08 -13.71 6.49
C LEU A 383 -23.72 -15.08 5.91
N ASP A 384 -24.49 -15.53 4.94
CA ASP A 384 -24.13 -16.71 4.14
C ASP A 384 -23.05 -16.33 3.13
N THR A 385 -21.82 -16.69 3.45
CA THR A 385 -20.65 -16.38 2.63
C THR A 385 -20.53 -17.28 1.40
N VAL A 386 -21.16 -18.45 1.43
CA VAL A 386 -21.23 -19.37 0.28
C VAL A 386 -22.16 -18.80 -0.78
N ASP A 387 -23.35 -18.33 -0.36
CA ASP A 387 -24.31 -17.66 -1.25
C ASP A 387 -23.70 -16.39 -1.87
N LEU A 388 -22.88 -15.62 -1.09
CA LEU A 388 -22.13 -14.48 -1.60
C LEU A 388 -21.14 -14.89 -2.70
N ILE A 389 -20.37 -15.95 -2.50
CA ILE A 389 -19.40 -16.48 -3.49
C ILE A 389 -20.13 -16.92 -4.76
N HIS A 390 -21.24 -17.65 -4.64
CA HIS A 390 -22.05 -18.07 -5.75
C HIS A 390 -22.61 -16.88 -6.54
N THR A 391 -23.17 -15.89 -5.85
CA THR A 391 -23.72 -14.68 -6.48
C THR A 391 -22.66 -13.93 -7.26
N MET A 392 -21.45 -13.74 -6.70
CA MET A 392 -20.35 -13.09 -7.40
C MET A 392 -19.91 -13.87 -8.64
N ARG A 393 -19.74 -15.18 -8.52
CA ARG A 393 -19.39 -16.07 -9.63
C ARG A 393 -20.41 -15.97 -10.77
N ASP A 394 -21.70 -16.01 -10.44
CA ASP A 394 -22.80 -15.96 -11.40
C ASP A 394 -22.87 -14.60 -12.13
N LEU A 395 -22.40 -13.53 -11.48
CA LEU A 395 -22.22 -12.20 -12.06
C LEU A 395 -20.86 -12.01 -12.78
N GLY A 396 -20.00 -13.03 -12.82
CA GLY A 396 -18.69 -12.96 -13.48
C GLY A 396 -17.61 -12.23 -12.68
N ILE A 397 -17.84 -11.96 -11.39
CA ILE A 397 -16.85 -11.32 -10.49
C ILE A 397 -16.01 -12.42 -9.84
N THR A 398 -14.71 -12.40 -10.09
CA THR A 398 -13.76 -13.33 -9.47
C THR A 398 -13.48 -12.92 -8.02
N ALA A 399 -13.88 -13.74 -7.06
CA ALA A 399 -13.62 -13.51 -5.64
C ALA A 399 -12.38 -14.27 -5.15
N LEU A 400 -11.50 -13.57 -4.43
CA LEU A 400 -10.35 -14.12 -3.70
C LEU A 400 -10.60 -13.98 -2.20
N GLY A 401 -10.24 -14.98 -1.40
CA GLY A 401 -10.42 -14.93 0.06
C GLY A 401 -9.10 -14.67 0.79
N ASN A 402 -9.11 -13.74 1.72
CA ASN A 402 -8.00 -13.45 2.61
C ASN A 402 -8.33 -13.97 4.02
N TYR A 403 -7.48 -14.84 4.55
CA TYR A 403 -7.59 -15.47 5.85
C TYR A 403 -6.32 -15.19 6.65
N THR A 404 -6.48 -14.82 7.91
CA THR A 404 -5.38 -14.44 8.79
C THR A 404 -5.33 -15.39 9.97
N ILE A 405 -4.17 -15.94 10.27
CA ILE A 405 -3.94 -16.88 11.38
C ILE A 405 -2.74 -16.44 12.22
N GLY A 406 -2.66 -16.93 13.45
CA GLY A 406 -1.52 -16.72 14.34
C GLY A 406 -1.64 -15.46 15.20
N TYR A 407 -2.85 -15.02 15.52
CA TYR A 407 -3.04 -13.96 16.52
C TYR A 407 -2.45 -14.36 17.87
N PRO A 408 -2.01 -13.40 18.70
CA PRO A 408 -1.23 -13.70 19.93
C PRO A 408 -1.86 -14.72 20.87
N ASP A 409 -3.19 -14.77 20.96
CA ASP A 409 -3.95 -15.68 21.82
C ASP A 409 -4.85 -16.66 21.05
N GLU A 410 -4.63 -16.80 19.75
CA GLU A 410 -5.36 -17.74 18.90
C GLU A 410 -4.90 -19.18 19.19
N THR A 411 -5.87 -20.03 19.45
CA THR A 411 -5.61 -21.47 19.69
C THR A 411 -5.44 -22.23 18.37
N PHE A 412 -4.85 -23.42 18.45
CA PHE A 412 -4.73 -24.31 17.31
C PHE A 412 -6.10 -24.64 16.69
N ASP A 413 -7.11 -24.93 17.52
CA ASP A 413 -8.46 -25.27 17.05
C ASP A 413 -9.09 -24.09 16.30
N GLU A 414 -8.93 -22.86 16.78
CA GLU A 414 -9.44 -21.66 16.11
C GLU A 414 -8.77 -21.42 14.75
N MET A 415 -7.46 -21.68 14.64
CA MET A 415 -6.77 -21.65 13.35
C MET A 415 -7.34 -22.71 12.39
N MET A 416 -7.60 -23.91 12.90
CA MET A 416 -8.18 -24.98 12.08
C MET A 416 -9.60 -24.63 11.61
N GLU A 417 -10.42 -23.96 12.42
CA GLU A 417 -11.73 -23.42 12.00
C GLU A 417 -11.59 -22.44 10.85
N THR A 418 -10.57 -21.54 10.89
CA THR A 418 -10.27 -20.62 9.81
C THR A 418 -9.87 -21.35 8.52
N ILE A 419 -9.03 -22.38 8.62
CA ILE A 419 -8.57 -23.18 7.48
C ILE A 419 -9.74 -23.98 6.89
N MET A 420 -10.60 -24.54 7.72
CA MET A 420 -11.78 -25.30 7.24
C MET A 420 -12.81 -24.39 6.59
N LEU A 421 -12.98 -23.15 7.08
CA LEU A 421 -13.83 -22.16 6.41
C LEU A 421 -13.27 -21.82 5.02
N ALA A 422 -11.97 -21.58 4.90
CA ALA A 422 -11.32 -21.32 3.62
C ALA A 422 -11.47 -22.49 2.65
N LYS A 423 -11.29 -23.72 3.14
CA LYS A 423 -11.51 -24.93 2.33
C LYS A 423 -12.94 -24.99 1.80
N ARG A 424 -13.94 -24.80 2.66
CA ARG A 424 -15.35 -24.75 2.25
C ARG A 424 -15.58 -23.71 1.17
N HIS A 425 -15.03 -22.50 1.32
CA HIS A 425 -15.20 -21.43 0.35
C HIS A 425 -14.60 -21.79 -1.02
N VAL A 426 -13.40 -22.41 -1.05
CA VAL A 426 -12.77 -22.86 -2.30
C VAL A 426 -13.55 -24.01 -2.93
N ASP A 427 -14.03 -24.97 -2.15
CA ASP A 427 -14.87 -26.08 -2.63
C ASP A 427 -16.18 -25.54 -3.25
N GLU A 428 -16.70 -24.40 -2.77
CA GLU A 428 -17.93 -23.75 -3.25
C GLU A 428 -17.68 -22.69 -4.35
N GLY A 429 -16.44 -22.56 -4.84
CA GLY A 429 -16.15 -21.76 -6.01
C GLY A 429 -15.41 -20.45 -5.78
N LEU A 430 -14.89 -20.19 -4.57
CA LEU A 430 -13.92 -19.13 -4.35
C LEU A 430 -12.66 -19.42 -5.20
N ALA A 431 -12.19 -18.45 -5.96
CA ALA A 431 -11.12 -18.66 -6.92
C ALA A 431 -9.79 -19.05 -6.27
N ALA A 432 -9.46 -18.47 -5.12
CA ALA A 432 -8.30 -18.86 -4.31
C ALA A 432 -8.42 -18.35 -2.86
N ALA A 433 -7.72 -19.02 -1.95
CA ALA A 433 -7.56 -18.66 -0.55
C ALA A 433 -6.11 -18.26 -0.27
N SER A 434 -5.90 -17.02 0.20
CA SER A 434 -4.62 -16.54 0.70
C SER A 434 -4.60 -16.65 2.23
N PHE A 435 -3.52 -17.23 2.76
CA PHE A 435 -3.32 -17.34 4.21
C PHE A 435 -2.17 -16.43 4.63
N PHE A 436 -2.49 -15.47 5.48
CA PHE A 436 -1.54 -14.53 6.05
C PHE A 436 -1.26 -14.89 7.52
N VAL A 437 0.02 -14.91 7.88
CA VAL A 437 0.40 -14.86 9.29
C VAL A 437 0.23 -13.43 9.75
N ILE A 438 -0.45 -13.23 10.88
CA ILE A 438 -0.66 -11.89 11.43
C ILE A 438 0.67 -11.23 11.77
N VAL A 439 0.84 -9.98 11.36
CA VAL A 439 2.05 -9.19 11.62
C VAL A 439 1.67 -7.93 12.39
N PRO A 440 2.31 -7.67 13.54
CA PRO A 440 2.13 -6.43 14.30
C PRO A 440 2.95 -5.30 13.68
N PHE A 441 2.47 -4.72 12.57
CA PHE A 441 3.17 -3.62 11.91
C PHE A 441 3.25 -2.39 12.82
N PRO A 442 4.41 -1.69 12.85
CA PRO A 442 4.53 -0.42 13.57
C PRO A 442 3.43 0.54 13.16
N GLY A 443 2.80 1.18 14.16
CA GLY A 443 1.67 2.07 13.91
C GLY A 443 0.31 1.41 13.93
N THR A 444 0.22 0.22 14.48
CA THR A 444 -1.04 -0.48 14.72
C THR A 444 -1.28 -0.69 16.21
N THR A 445 -2.53 -0.84 16.62
CA THR A 445 -2.86 -1.19 18.01
C THR A 445 -2.28 -2.57 18.38
N LEU A 446 -2.22 -3.49 17.43
CA LEU A 446 -1.62 -4.81 17.64
C LEU A 446 -0.11 -4.72 17.91
N TYR A 447 0.60 -3.77 17.29
CA TYR A 447 2.01 -3.54 17.57
C TYR A 447 2.22 -3.09 19.03
N ASP A 448 1.44 -2.13 19.50
CA ASP A 448 1.54 -1.65 20.88
C ASP A 448 1.24 -2.79 21.87
N LEU A 449 0.22 -3.60 21.59
CA LEU A 449 -0.11 -4.78 22.37
C LEU A 449 1.06 -5.77 22.40
N ALA A 450 1.63 -6.08 21.22
CA ALA A 450 2.74 -7.04 21.10
C ALA A 450 3.99 -6.61 21.88
N ILE A 451 4.32 -5.33 21.90
CA ILE A 451 5.42 -4.77 22.69
C ILE A 451 5.09 -4.83 24.18
N SER A 452 3.90 -4.37 24.59
CA SER A 452 3.52 -4.28 26.01
C SER A 452 3.36 -5.63 26.69
N GLU A 453 2.92 -6.65 25.95
CA GLU A 453 2.76 -8.02 26.45
C GLU A 453 4.00 -8.91 26.24
N GLY A 454 5.07 -8.36 25.66
CA GLY A 454 6.33 -9.07 25.44
C GLY A 454 6.29 -10.12 24.31
N HIS A 455 5.30 -10.02 23.43
CA HIS A 455 5.21 -10.85 22.24
C HIS A 455 6.17 -10.41 21.13
N LEU A 456 6.64 -9.17 21.14
CA LEU A 456 7.59 -8.60 20.19
C LEU A 456 8.67 -7.81 20.92
N SER A 457 9.93 -7.93 20.49
CA SER A 457 11.02 -7.07 20.95
C SER A 457 10.95 -5.70 20.26
N ALA A 458 11.30 -4.62 20.99
CA ALA A 458 11.44 -3.30 20.40
C ALA A 458 12.53 -3.22 19.32
N ASP A 459 13.56 -4.09 19.42
CA ASP A 459 14.68 -4.20 18.47
C ASP A 459 14.39 -5.16 17.31
N PHE A 460 13.12 -5.31 16.92
CA PHE A 460 12.75 -6.19 15.82
C PHE A 460 13.45 -5.77 14.52
N ASN A 461 13.73 -6.77 13.65
CA ASN A 461 14.19 -6.52 12.30
C ASN A 461 12.97 -6.31 11.36
N PRO A 462 12.83 -5.15 10.70
CA PRO A 462 11.74 -4.91 9.75
C PRO A 462 11.68 -5.94 8.61
N ASP A 463 12.81 -6.51 8.19
CA ASP A 463 12.88 -7.54 7.14
C ASP A 463 12.12 -8.83 7.50
N ASP A 464 11.88 -9.06 8.78
CA ASP A 464 11.15 -10.24 9.27
C ASP A 464 9.64 -10.03 9.31
N MET A 465 9.14 -8.80 9.15
CA MET A 465 7.71 -8.47 9.19
C MET A 465 6.98 -8.84 7.89
N ARG A 466 6.91 -10.14 7.59
CA ARG A 466 6.29 -10.68 6.38
C ARG A 466 5.06 -11.50 6.71
N TRP A 467 4.06 -11.44 5.87
CA TRP A 467 2.81 -12.21 6.02
C TRP A 467 2.98 -13.74 5.92
N THR A 468 4.17 -14.21 5.63
CA THR A 468 4.52 -15.63 5.57
C THR A 468 5.35 -16.09 6.78
N LYS A 469 5.73 -15.16 7.68
CA LYS A 469 6.63 -15.42 8.81
C LYS A 469 5.99 -14.97 10.12
N SER A 470 6.06 -15.82 11.13
CA SER A 470 5.65 -15.46 12.48
C SER A 470 6.81 -14.82 13.25
N ILE A 471 6.56 -13.65 13.82
CA ILE A 471 7.53 -12.92 14.65
C ILE A 471 7.10 -12.80 16.11
N PHE A 472 5.91 -13.28 16.44
CA PHE A 472 5.41 -13.31 17.80
C PHE A 472 6.15 -14.33 18.64
N LYS A 473 6.40 -13.98 19.89
CA LYS A 473 6.90 -14.86 20.95
C LYS A 473 5.78 -15.18 21.93
N ASN A 474 5.93 -16.28 22.66
CA ASN A 474 5.00 -16.65 23.74
C ASN A 474 3.52 -16.78 23.28
N THR A 475 3.31 -17.37 22.11
CA THR A 475 1.99 -17.66 21.56
C THR A 475 1.59 -19.12 21.80
N PRO A 476 0.27 -19.46 21.80
CA PRO A 476 -0.21 -20.84 21.99
C PRO A 476 0.36 -21.84 20.95
N VAL A 477 0.63 -21.37 19.74
CA VAL A 477 1.24 -22.16 18.65
C VAL A 477 2.60 -21.58 18.32
N SER A 478 3.62 -22.43 18.20
CA SER A 478 4.98 -21.98 17.89
C SER A 478 5.08 -21.38 16.48
N ALA A 479 6.04 -20.47 16.28
CA ALA A 479 6.27 -19.83 14.98
C ALA A 479 6.46 -20.86 13.85
N ASP A 480 7.34 -21.86 14.07
CA ASP A 480 7.63 -22.90 13.07
C ASP A 480 6.38 -23.73 12.72
N THR A 481 5.56 -24.06 13.72
CA THR A 481 4.31 -24.80 13.53
C THR A 481 3.33 -23.95 12.73
N LEU A 482 3.19 -22.68 13.07
CA LEU A 482 2.28 -21.75 12.39
C LEU A 482 2.65 -21.55 10.92
N GLU A 483 3.94 -21.32 10.62
CA GLU A 483 4.45 -21.15 9.25
C GLU A 483 4.25 -22.42 8.41
N HIS A 484 4.45 -23.60 9.03
CA HIS A 484 4.19 -24.90 8.40
C HIS A 484 2.69 -25.08 8.09
N ILE A 485 1.81 -24.83 9.07
CA ILE A 485 0.35 -24.91 8.90
C ILE A 485 -0.10 -23.97 7.77
N ARG A 486 0.34 -22.72 7.80
CA ARG A 486 0.04 -21.72 6.76
C ARG A 486 0.41 -22.24 5.37
N THR A 487 1.63 -22.77 5.23
CA THR A 487 2.15 -23.25 3.95
C THR A 487 1.37 -24.46 3.46
N MET A 488 1.08 -25.42 4.34
CA MET A 488 0.31 -26.60 4.01
C MET A 488 -1.14 -26.26 3.65
N ALA A 489 -1.79 -25.38 4.43
CA ALA A 489 -3.15 -24.92 4.13
C ALA A 489 -3.22 -24.28 2.74
N TRP A 490 -2.28 -23.37 2.42
CA TRP A 490 -2.22 -22.72 1.13
C TRP A 490 -2.05 -23.70 -0.04
N LYS A 491 -1.18 -24.71 0.12
CA LYS A 491 -0.90 -25.72 -0.94
C LYS A 491 -2.04 -26.72 -1.14
N LEU A 492 -2.70 -27.13 -0.05
CA LEU A 492 -3.70 -28.20 -0.10
C LEU A 492 -5.12 -27.71 -0.43
N ILE A 493 -5.43 -26.46 -0.13
CA ILE A 493 -6.77 -25.90 -0.33
C ILE A 493 -6.92 -25.32 -1.72
N ASN A 494 -5.88 -24.64 -2.22
CA ASN A 494 -5.96 -24.02 -3.54
C ASN A 494 -5.80 -25.04 -4.68
N GLN A 495 -6.37 -24.69 -5.84
CA GLN A 495 -6.23 -25.49 -7.04
C GLN A 495 -4.75 -25.66 -7.44
N PRO A 496 -4.29 -26.85 -7.85
CA PRO A 496 -2.88 -27.08 -8.18
C PRO A 496 -2.32 -26.11 -9.22
N GLN A 497 -3.12 -25.74 -10.22
CA GLN A 497 -2.72 -24.79 -11.26
C GLN A 497 -2.45 -23.39 -10.69
N PHE A 498 -3.26 -22.96 -9.73
CA PHE A 498 -3.04 -21.69 -9.02
C PHE A 498 -1.75 -21.73 -8.19
N VAL A 499 -1.53 -22.79 -7.43
CA VAL A 499 -0.30 -22.99 -6.66
C VAL A 499 0.92 -22.96 -7.57
N GLN A 500 0.89 -23.71 -8.65
CA GLN A 500 1.98 -23.78 -9.63
C GLN A 500 2.25 -22.41 -10.27
N SER A 501 1.22 -21.66 -10.66
CA SER A 501 1.39 -20.33 -11.23
C SER A 501 2.11 -19.37 -10.28
N LYS A 502 1.82 -19.46 -8.99
CA LYS A 502 2.48 -18.63 -7.96
C LYS A 502 3.93 -19.05 -7.70
N GLU A 503 4.20 -20.36 -7.68
CA GLU A 503 5.57 -20.85 -7.50
C GLU A 503 6.46 -20.53 -8.72
N THR A 504 5.90 -20.44 -9.93
CA THR A 504 6.62 -20.07 -11.16
C THR A 504 6.81 -18.57 -11.35
N THR A 505 5.95 -17.72 -10.77
CA THR A 505 6.10 -16.24 -10.84
C THR A 505 7.07 -15.68 -9.81
N GLY A 506 7.67 -16.51 -8.97
CA GLY A 506 8.74 -16.13 -8.04
C GLY A 506 10.02 -15.69 -8.79
N PHE A 507 11.03 -15.33 -8.00
CA PHE A 507 12.31 -14.77 -8.46
C PHE A 507 13.01 -15.60 -9.56
N ALA A 508 12.88 -16.94 -9.56
CA ALA A 508 13.45 -17.82 -10.58
C ALA A 508 12.96 -17.48 -11.99
N SER A 509 11.75 -16.91 -12.14
CA SER A 509 11.23 -16.48 -13.44
C SER A 509 11.89 -15.20 -13.97
N LEU A 510 12.38 -14.30 -13.09
CA LEU A 510 13.09 -13.08 -13.51
C LEU A 510 14.44 -13.38 -14.16
N THR A 511 15.08 -14.49 -13.77
CA THR A 511 16.38 -14.91 -14.31
C THR A 511 16.24 -15.76 -15.57
N ALA A 512 15.08 -16.35 -15.84
CA ALA A 512 14.82 -17.12 -17.05
C ALA A 512 14.64 -16.23 -18.28
N ASP A 513 13.93 -15.10 -18.14
CA ASP A 513 13.66 -14.14 -19.22
C ASP A 513 14.91 -13.34 -19.64
N SER A 514 15.95 -13.25 -18.78
CA SER A 514 17.23 -12.62 -19.12
C SER A 514 18.12 -13.46 -20.05
N LYS A 515 17.71 -14.70 -20.39
CA LYS A 515 18.45 -15.63 -21.25
C LYS A 515 17.81 -15.88 -22.62
N ALA A 516 16.65 -15.30 -22.87
CA ALA A 516 15.98 -15.29 -24.17
C ALA A 516 16.12 -13.90 -24.83
#